data_aaa44caf6bdfa994e53f2c2a6dd0ba85
#
_entry.id   aaa44caf6bdfa994e53f2c2a6dd0ba85
#
_cell.length_a   1.000
_cell.length_b   1.000
_cell.length_c   1.000
_cell.angle_alpha   90.00
_cell.angle_beta   90.00
_cell.angle_gamma   90.00
#
_symmetry.space_group_name_H-M   'P 1'
#
loop_
_entity.id
_entity.type
_entity.pdbx_description
1 polymer ?
#
loop_
_entity_poly.entity_id
_entity_poly.type
_entity_poly.pdbx_seq_one_letter_code
_entity_poly.pdbx_strand_id
1 'polypeptide(L)'
;VHALESLGVIVDEDVPVVQWVRSLQRCAFEQLERTIIGSGSHDKAQAAQSALRSDEIVWARIPARLDLGGGWTDTPPYSLERGGCVVTAGVSLDGQPPIQAYLRVIDEPVIRLASIDLGVRIEITDFDELLSYRNATGSFALAEAALVLSGIAPSSPGDSLQATLRQFGGGI
;
A
#
# COMPACT_ATOMS: atom_id res chain seq x y z
N VAL A 1 -11.57 -4.96 -31.09
CA VAL A 1 -11.88 -6.31 -30.59
C VAL A 1 -10.64 -7.21 -30.75
N HIS A 2 -10.12 -7.46 -31.97
CA HIS A 2 -8.95 -8.35 -32.20
C HIS A 2 -7.68 -8.01 -31.41
N ALA A 3 -7.39 -6.73 -31.15
CA ALA A 3 -6.23 -6.32 -30.36
C ALA A 3 -6.38 -6.65 -28.84
N LEU A 4 -7.61 -6.75 -28.35
CA LEU A 4 -7.90 -7.09 -26.96
C LEU A 4 -7.90 -8.61 -26.73
N GLU A 5 -8.36 -9.37 -27.71
CA GLU A 5 -8.30 -10.84 -27.68
C GLU A 5 -6.86 -11.36 -27.68
N SER A 6 -5.95 -10.66 -28.39
CA SER A 6 -4.52 -11.01 -28.36
C SER A 6 -3.85 -10.76 -26.99
N LEU A 7 -4.47 -9.94 -26.14
CA LEU A 7 -4.02 -9.68 -24.76
C LEU A 7 -4.71 -10.60 -23.73
N GLY A 8 -5.50 -11.59 -24.19
CA GLY A 8 -6.23 -12.52 -23.32
C GLY A 8 -7.47 -11.89 -22.66
N VAL A 9 -7.95 -10.76 -23.19
CA VAL A 9 -9.16 -10.10 -22.71
C VAL A 9 -10.36 -10.67 -23.46
N ILE A 10 -11.22 -11.40 -22.76
CA ILE A 10 -12.48 -11.91 -23.35
C ILE A 10 -13.41 -10.71 -23.55
N VAL A 11 -13.76 -10.43 -24.79
CA VAL A 11 -14.71 -9.37 -25.13
C VAL A 11 -16.12 -9.95 -25.15
N ASP A 12 -16.90 -9.65 -24.14
CA ASP A 12 -18.32 -9.97 -24.06
C ASP A 12 -19.13 -8.71 -24.42
N GLU A 13 -19.94 -8.79 -25.48
CA GLU A 13 -20.71 -7.65 -26.00
C GLU A 13 -21.80 -7.18 -25.02
N ASP A 14 -22.19 -8.04 -24.06
CA ASP A 14 -23.19 -7.72 -23.05
C ASP A 14 -22.62 -6.96 -21.82
N VAL A 15 -21.29 -6.77 -21.75
CA VAL A 15 -20.65 -6.10 -20.62
C VAL A 15 -20.58 -4.58 -20.85
N PRO A 16 -21.03 -3.76 -19.89
CA PRO A 16 -20.96 -2.31 -20.00
C PRO A 16 -19.52 -1.80 -20.21
N VAL A 17 -19.35 -0.81 -21.10
CA VAL A 17 -18.03 -0.21 -21.45
C VAL A 17 -17.22 0.19 -20.20
N VAL A 18 -17.88 0.65 -19.14
CA VAL A 18 -17.23 1.02 -17.87
C VAL A 18 -16.54 -0.18 -17.21
N GLN A 19 -17.13 -1.37 -17.30
CA GLN A 19 -16.51 -2.58 -16.74
C GLN A 19 -15.30 -3.02 -17.59
N TRP A 20 -15.36 -2.83 -18.90
CA TRP A 20 -14.22 -3.05 -19.80
C TRP A 20 -13.04 -2.15 -19.45
N VAL A 21 -13.28 -0.85 -19.29
CA VAL A 21 -12.25 0.12 -18.91
C VAL A 21 -11.60 -0.28 -17.59
N ARG A 22 -12.38 -0.63 -16.58
CA ARG A 22 -11.88 -1.08 -15.28
C ARG A 22 -11.05 -2.36 -15.39
N SER A 23 -11.48 -3.32 -16.20
CA SER A 23 -10.76 -4.59 -16.40
C SER A 23 -9.42 -4.35 -17.13
N LEU A 24 -9.40 -3.50 -18.13
CA LEU A 24 -8.18 -3.11 -18.85
C LEU A 24 -7.20 -2.37 -17.93
N GLN A 25 -7.69 -1.42 -17.15
CA GLN A 25 -6.86 -0.73 -16.16
C GLN A 25 -6.25 -1.71 -15.15
N ARG A 26 -7.05 -2.62 -14.61
CA ARG A 26 -6.56 -3.66 -13.69
C ARG A 26 -5.47 -4.52 -14.34
N CYS A 27 -5.71 -5.03 -15.55
CA CYS A 27 -4.71 -5.82 -16.28
C CYS A 27 -3.42 -5.03 -16.54
N ALA A 28 -3.53 -3.74 -16.88
CA ALA A 28 -2.37 -2.90 -17.11
C ALA A 28 -1.55 -2.71 -15.82
N PHE A 29 -2.21 -2.46 -14.68
CA PHE A 29 -1.54 -2.36 -13.38
C PHE A 29 -0.93 -3.69 -12.93
N GLU A 30 -1.61 -4.82 -13.13
CA GLU A 30 -1.07 -6.14 -12.83
C GLU A 30 0.19 -6.45 -13.66
N GLN A 31 0.22 -6.07 -14.94
CA GLN A 31 1.41 -6.23 -15.79
C GLN A 31 2.55 -5.33 -15.34
N LEU A 32 2.25 -4.07 -14.96
CA LEU A 32 3.23 -3.15 -14.41
C LEU A 32 3.81 -3.69 -13.10
N GLU A 33 2.95 -4.15 -12.19
CA GLU A 33 3.35 -4.80 -10.93
C GLU A 33 4.29 -5.97 -11.18
N ARG A 34 3.93 -6.90 -12.09
CA ARG A 34 4.78 -8.04 -12.44
C ARG A 34 6.13 -7.63 -12.99
N THR A 35 6.16 -6.57 -13.79
CA THR A 35 7.42 -6.07 -14.36
C THR A 35 8.31 -5.46 -13.27
N ILE A 36 7.75 -4.69 -12.36
CA ILE A 36 8.47 -4.06 -11.25
C ILE A 36 8.97 -5.14 -10.28
N ILE A 37 8.10 -6.06 -9.86
CA ILE A 37 8.43 -7.13 -8.92
C ILE A 37 9.41 -8.12 -9.55
N GLY A 38 9.22 -8.48 -10.82
CA GLY A 38 10.09 -9.42 -11.53
C GLY A 38 11.51 -8.91 -11.78
N SER A 39 11.74 -7.59 -11.71
CA SER A 39 13.07 -6.97 -11.85
C SER A 39 13.81 -6.81 -10.52
N GLY A 40 13.13 -7.01 -9.39
CA GLY A 40 13.71 -6.90 -8.05
C GLY A 40 14.34 -8.21 -7.56
N SER A 41 15.50 -8.14 -6.92
CA SER A 41 15.98 -9.23 -6.08
C SER A 41 15.07 -9.32 -4.86
N HIS A 42 14.24 -10.35 -4.78
CA HIS A 42 13.47 -10.63 -3.58
C HIS A 42 14.42 -11.20 -2.53
N ASP A 43 15.11 -10.36 -1.80
CA ASP A 43 15.59 -10.75 -0.48
C ASP A 43 14.34 -11.13 0.32
N LYS A 44 14.33 -12.37 0.85
CA LYS A 44 13.23 -12.82 1.70
C LYS A 44 13.04 -11.76 2.78
N ALA A 45 11.87 -11.14 2.82
CA ALA A 45 11.54 -10.16 3.84
C ALA A 45 11.82 -10.79 5.20
N GLN A 46 12.74 -10.20 5.94
CA GLN A 46 13.03 -10.66 7.28
C GLN A 46 11.78 -10.43 8.12
N ALA A 47 11.36 -11.44 8.88
CA ALA A 47 10.19 -11.31 9.74
C ALA A 47 10.36 -10.10 10.65
N ALA A 48 9.37 -9.21 10.64
CA ALA A 48 9.39 -8.03 11.47
C ALA A 48 9.42 -8.42 12.96
N GLN A 49 10.24 -7.72 13.74
CA GLN A 49 10.29 -7.83 15.20
C GLN A 49 10.18 -6.44 15.80
N SER A 50 9.32 -6.29 16.80
CA SER A 50 9.20 -5.02 17.52
C SER A 50 10.36 -4.85 18.49
N ALA A 51 10.99 -3.68 18.46
CA ALA A 51 11.91 -3.23 19.48
C ALA A 51 11.22 -2.31 20.52
N LEU A 52 9.91 -2.06 20.36
CA LEU A 52 9.14 -1.17 21.23
C LEU A 52 8.66 -1.91 22.48
N ARG A 53 8.67 -1.21 23.60
CA ARG A 53 7.98 -1.64 24.82
C ARG A 53 6.49 -1.29 24.76
N SER A 54 5.69 -1.94 25.56
CA SER A 54 4.22 -1.77 25.60
C SER A 54 3.75 -0.35 25.96
N ASP A 55 4.62 0.45 26.59
CA ASP A 55 4.38 1.84 26.99
C ASP A 55 4.95 2.88 26.01
N GLU A 56 5.63 2.41 24.96
CA GLU A 56 6.26 3.29 23.95
C GLU A 56 5.34 3.54 22.77
N ILE A 57 5.40 4.77 22.27
CA ILE A 57 4.70 5.22 21.06
C ILE A 57 5.72 5.77 20.08
N VAL A 58 5.70 5.29 18.85
CA VAL A 58 6.42 5.93 17.75
C VAL A 58 5.54 7.02 17.15
N TRP A 59 6.08 8.21 17.02
CA TRP A 59 5.44 9.34 16.38
C TRP A 59 6.26 9.79 15.19
N ALA A 60 5.75 9.56 14.00
CA ALA A 60 6.34 10.01 12.74
C ALA A 60 5.62 11.26 12.25
N ARG A 61 6.38 12.26 11.80
CA ARG A 61 5.87 13.51 11.22
C ARG A 61 6.65 13.84 9.97
N ILE A 62 5.92 14.16 8.91
CA ILE A 62 6.52 14.54 7.63
C ILE A 62 5.82 15.79 7.07
N PRO A 63 6.54 16.67 6.36
CA PRO A 63 5.93 17.79 5.66
C PRO A 63 5.03 17.29 4.52
N ALA A 64 4.04 18.06 4.16
CA ALA A 64 3.32 17.80 2.91
C ALA A 64 4.21 18.16 1.72
N ARG A 65 4.06 17.44 0.62
CA ARG A 65 4.75 17.72 -0.63
C ARG A 65 3.85 18.54 -1.54
N LEU A 66 4.35 19.67 -2.01
CA LEU A 66 3.71 20.49 -3.02
C LEU A 66 4.51 20.40 -4.32
N ASP A 67 3.92 19.89 -5.37
CA ASP A 67 4.54 19.81 -6.69
C ASP A 67 4.38 21.16 -7.40
N LEU A 68 5.51 21.83 -7.62
CA LEU A 68 5.56 23.16 -8.25
C LEU A 68 5.62 23.05 -9.79
N GLY A 69 6.12 21.95 -10.31
CA GLY A 69 6.21 21.71 -11.75
C GLY A 69 6.71 20.31 -12.07
N GLY A 70 6.34 19.83 -13.24
CA GLY A 70 6.78 18.53 -13.75
C GLY A 70 6.11 17.30 -13.13
N GLY A 71 5.10 17.47 -12.29
CA GLY A 71 4.30 16.35 -11.76
C GLY A 71 3.78 15.45 -12.89
N TRP A 72 3.72 14.14 -12.67
CA TRP A 72 3.42 13.10 -13.64
C TRP A 72 4.56 12.76 -14.63
N THR A 73 5.59 13.57 -14.79
CA THR A 73 6.73 13.20 -15.64
C THR A 73 7.54 12.05 -15.03
N ASP A 74 7.44 11.84 -13.73
CA ASP A 74 8.05 10.73 -12.99
C ASP A 74 7.22 9.43 -13.04
N THR A 75 6.07 9.45 -13.71
CA THR A 75 5.17 8.30 -13.81
C THR A 75 5.43 7.51 -15.10
N PRO A 76 5.51 6.17 -15.04
CA PRO A 76 5.57 5.32 -16.22
C PRO A 76 4.31 5.49 -17.11
N PRO A 77 4.43 5.35 -18.43
CA PRO A 77 5.63 5.01 -19.20
C PRO A 77 6.58 6.18 -19.49
N TYR A 78 6.14 7.43 -19.29
CA TYR A 78 6.91 8.63 -19.66
C TYR A 78 8.30 8.65 -19.00
N SER A 79 8.36 8.37 -17.69
CA SER A 79 9.62 8.35 -16.94
C SER A 79 10.61 7.30 -17.44
N LEU A 80 10.12 6.17 -17.94
CA LEU A 80 10.95 5.10 -18.48
C LEU A 80 11.50 5.42 -19.87
N GLU A 81 10.73 6.17 -20.68
CA GLU A 81 11.10 6.48 -22.06
C GLU A 81 11.95 7.74 -22.18
N ARG A 82 11.69 8.75 -21.36
CA ARG A 82 12.23 10.10 -21.51
C ARG A 82 12.91 10.65 -20.25
N GLY A 83 12.83 9.92 -19.15
CA GLY A 83 13.18 10.44 -17.85
C GLY A 83 12.13 11.39 -17.30
N GLY A 84 12.07 11.55 -15.98
CA GLY A 84 11.15 12.48 -15.30
C GLY A 84 11.95 13.54 -14.53
N CYS A 85 11.39 14.73 -14.43
CA CYS A 85 11.92 15.80 -13.59
C CYS A 85 10.78 16.52 -12.90
N VAL A 86 10.76 16.46 -11.57
CA VAL A 86 9.73 17.10 -10.73
C VAL A 86 10.40 18.09 -9.79
N VAL A 87 9.84 19.27 -9.71
CA VAL A 87 10.23 20.28 -8.71
C VAL A 87 9.20 20.28 -7.61
N THR A 88 9.62 19.90 -6.42
CA THR A 88 8.74 19.81 -5.25
C THR A 88 9.23 20.69 -4.10
N ALA A 89 8.30 21.12 -3.27
CA ALA A 89 8.58 21.80 -2.01
C ALA A 89 7.95 21.02 -0.85
N GLY A 90 8.72 20.82 0.22
CA GLY A 90 8.17 20.36 1.50
C GLY A 90 7.55 21.56 2.22
N VAL A 91 6.28 21.44 2.64
CA VAL A 91 5.56 22.51 3.33
C VAL A 91 5.09 22.05 4.70
N SER A 92 5.18 22.96 5.67
CA SER A 92 4.62 22.79 7.00
C SER A 92 3.47 23.77 7.20
N LEU A 93 2.50 23.42 8.02
CA LEU A 93 1.40 24.30 8.41
C LEU A 93 1.69 24.85 9.82
N ASP A 94 1.73 26.17 9.96
CA ASP A 94 2.06 26.84 11.22
C ASP A 94 3.33 26.30 11.90
N GLY A 95 4.36 26.00 11.08
CA GLY A 95 5.63 25.44 11.55
C GLY A 95 5.59 23.96 11.93
N GLN A 96 4.46 23.27 11.72
CA GLN A 96 4.30 21.85 12.03
C GLN A 96 4.14 21.03 10.76
N PRO A 97 4.83 19.88 10.64
CA PRO A 97 4.55 18.91 9.58
C PRO A 97 3.11 18.39 9.68
N PRO A 98 2.29 18.54 8.62
CA PRO A 98 0.87 18.24 8.69
C PRO A 98 0.55 16.75 8.64
N ILE A 99 1.44 15.93 8.07
CA ILE A 99 1.20 14.48 7.95
C ILE A 99 1.83 13.81 9.17
N GLN A 100 1.01 13.10 9.91
CA GLN A 100 1.42 12.49 11.18
C GLN A 100 0.89 11.06 11.28
N ALA A 101 1.72 10.18 11.82
CA ALA A 101 1.33 8.80 12.13
C ALA A 101 1.82 8.44 13.54
N TYR A 102 0.98 7.75 14.26
CA TYR A 102 1.29 7.21 15.58
C TYR A 102 1.19 5.69 15.50
N LEU A 103 2.15 5.01 16.10
CA LEU A 103 2.16 3.56 16.18
C LEU A 103 2.53 3.13 17.59
N ARG A 104 1.83 2.14 18.11
CA ARG A 104 2.17 1.47 19.37
C ARG A 104 1.91 -0.03 19.25
N VAL A 105 2.62 -0.80 20.05
CA VAL A 105 2.32 -2.23 20.23
C VAL A 105 1.23 -2.38 21.29
N ILE A 106 0.31 -3.31 21.06
CA ILE A 106 -0.78 -3.66 21.97
C ILE A 106 -0.70 -5.16 22.31
N ASP A 107 -1.23 -5.55 23.48
CA ASP A 107 -1.16 -6.95 23.94
C ASP A 107 -2.03 -7.90 23.10
N GLU A 108 -3.15 -7.41 22.58
CA GLU A 108 -4.04 -8.18 21.73
C GLU A 108 -3.43 -8.36 20.34
N PRO A 109 -3.35 -9.59 19.79
CA PRO A 109 -2.71 -9.84 18.49
C PRO A 109 -3.64 -9.49 17.32
N VAL A 110 -4.00 -8.22 17.20
CA VAL A 110 -4.82 -7.63 16.15
C VAL A 110 -4.18 -6.34 15.65
N ILE A 111 -4.55 -5.88 14.47
CA ILE A 111 -4.14 -4.58 13.93
C ILE A 111 -5.33 -3.63 14.01
N ARG A 112 -5.15 -2.49 14.68
CA ARG A 112 -6.17 -1.43 14.79
C ARG A 112 -5.70 -0.18 14.08
N LEU A 113 -6.38 0.16 13.00
CA LEU A 113 -6.10 1.37 12.23
C LEU A 113 -7.19 2.42 12.49
N ALA A 114 -6.77 3.65 12.70
CA ALA A 114 -7.66 4.79 12.88
C ALA A 114 -7.17 5.99 12.08
N SER A 115 -8.06 6.62 11.33
CA SER A 115 -7.82 7.91 10.68
C SER A 115 -8.61 8.97 11.41
N ILE A 116 -7.90 9.97 11.95
CA ILE A 116 -8.52 11.09 12.65
C ILE A 116 -9.26 11.97 11.64
N ASP A 117 -8.66 12.22 10.48
CA ASP A 117 -9.22 13.09 9.45
C ASP A 117 -10.52 12.53 8.83
N LEU A 118 -10.56 11.22 8.64
CA LEU A 118 -11.74 10.55 8.07
C LEU A 118 -12.76 10.14 9.13
N GLY A 119 -12.38 10.15 10.42
CA GLY A 119 -13.23 9.69 11.52
C GLY A 119 -13.56 8.20 11.47
N VAL A 120 -12.74 7.39 10.77
CA VAL A 120 -12.97 5.96 10.59
C VAL A 120 -11.95 5.13 11.36
N ARG A 121 -12.38 3.92 11.75
CA ARG A 121 -11.54 2.93 12.42
C ARG A 121 -11.86 1.56 11.86
N ILE A 122 -10.83 0.72 11.77
CA ILE A 122 -10.97 -0.69 11.44
C ILE A 122 -10.13 -1.54 12.40
N GLU A 123 -10.54 -2.78 12.57
CA GLU A 123 -9.75 -3.83 13.21
C GLU A 123 -9.55 -4.94 12.18
N ILE A 124 -8.31 -5.38 12.02
CA ILE A 124 -7.89 -6.41 11.06
C ILE A 124 -7.47 -7.62 11.88
N THR A 125 -8.10 -8.74 11.61
CA THR A 125 -7.94 -9.98 12.37
C THR A 125 -7.32 -11.13 11.57
N ASP A 126 -7.26 -11.00 10.26
CA ASP A 126 -6.68 -11.99 9.37
C ASP A 126 -5.89 -11.36 8.22
N PHE A 127 -5.16 -12.21 7.47
CA PHE A 127 -4.35 -11.75 6.35
C PHE A 127 -5.19 -11.38 5.12
N ASP A 128 -6.37 -11.92 4.94
CA ASP A 128 -7.22 -11.59 3.78
C ASP A 128 -7.68 -10.14 3.90
N GLU A 129 -8.03 -9.71 5.12
CA GLU A 129 -8.33 -8.30 5.42
C GLU A 129 -7.10 -7.42 5.23
N LEU A 130 -5.93 -7.80 5.78
CA LEU A 130 -4.70 -7.00 5.64
C LEU A 130 -4.23 -6.86 4.19
N LEU A 131 -4.43 -7.88 3.37
CA LEU A 131 -4.06 -7.87 1.96
C LEU A 131 -5.08 -7.17 1.07
N SER A 132 -6.17 -6.64 1.65
CA SER A 132 -7.21 -5.91 0.92
C SER A 132 -6.74 -4.58 0.33
N TYR A 133 -5.54 -4.08 0.71
CA TYR A 133 -4.92 -2.88 0.14
C TYR A 133 -4.81 -2.89 -1.39
N ARG A 134 -4.85 -4.08 -2.01
CA ARG A 134 -4.89 -4.24 -3.46
C ARG A 134 -6.17 -3.66 -4.09
N ASN A 135 -7.21 -3.47 -3.28
CA ASN A 135 -8.40 -2.73 -3.67
C ASN A 135 -8.17 -1.24 -3.35
N ALA A 136 -7.75 -0.47 -4.35
CA ALA A 136 -7.34 0.93 -4.22
C ALA A 136 -8.41 1.90 -3.65
N THR A 137 -9.61 1.42 -3.32
CA THR A 137 -10.71 2.21 -2.75
C THR A 137 -10.76 2.16 -1.22
N GLY A 138 -9.91 1.37 -0.57
CA GLY A 138 -9.86 1.24 0.89
C GLY A 138 -9.26 2.49 1.56
N SER A 139 -9.93 3.00 2.60
CA SER A 139 -9.45 4.16 3.36
C SER A 139 -8.10 3.93 4.04
N PHE A 140 -7.70 2.69 4.26
CA PHE A 140 -6.46 2.30 4.94
C PHE A 140 -5.46 1.57 4.04
N ALA A 141 -5.71 1.50 2.73
CA ALA A 141 -4.86 0.75 1.79
C ALA A 141 -3.36 1.09 1.90
N LEU A 142 -3.00 2.36 2.13
CA LEU A 142 -1.60 2.77 2.33
C LEU A 142 -1.01 2.24 3.65
N ALA A 143 -1.78 2.25 4.73
CA ALA A 143 -1.33 1.74 6.02
C ALA A 143 -1.18 0.21 5.98
N GLU A 144 -2.13 -0.50 5.39
CA GLU A 144 -2.10 -1.93 5.17
C GLU A 144 -0.88 -2.33 4.33
N ALA A 145 -0.65 -1.65 3.20
CA ALA A 145 0.53 -1.87 2.35
C ALA A 145 1.84 -1.61 3.10
N ALA A 146 1.90 -0.56 3.93
CA ALA A 146 3.08 -0.24 4.73
C ALA A 146 3.39 -1.34 5.75
N LEU A 147 2.38 -1.90 6.42
CA LEU A 147 2.53 -3.01 7.36
C LEU A 147 3.07 -4.27 6.65
N VAL A 148 2.52 -4.61 5.49
CA VAL A 148 2.99 -5.75 4.68
C VAL A 148 4.42 -5.56 4.23
N LEU A 149 4.78 -4.37 3.74
CA LEU A 149 6.15 -4.03 3.32
C LEU A 149 7.14 -4.02 4.50
N SER A 150 6.65 -3.75 5.72
CA SER A 150 7.47 -3.82 6.93
C SER A 150 7.70 -5.24 7.43
N GLY A 151 7.17 -6.26 6.75
CA GLY A 151 7.36 -7.68 7.08
C GLY A 151 6.23 -8.32 7.87
N ILE A 152 5.09 -7.64 8.05
CA ILE A 152 3.87 -8.24 8.59
C ILE A 152 3.09 -8.84 7.41
N ALA A 153 3.57 -9.98 6.94
CA ALA A 153 3.03 -10.68 5.78
C ALA A 153 3.04 -12.20 6.04
N PRO A 154 2.16 -12.96 5.37
CA PRO A 154 2.21 -14.43 5.47
C PRO A 154 3.52 -14.94 4.85
N SER A 155 4.23 -15.77 5.58
CA SER A 155 5.45 -16.44 5.09
C SER A 155 5.13 -17.71 4.31
N SER A 156 3.97 -18.32 4.61
CA SER A 156 3.47 -19.55 3.99
C SER A 156 1.95 -19.55 3.87
N PRO A 157 1.39 -20.31 2.90
CA PRO A 157 -0.05 -20.51 2.83
C PRO A 157 -0.59 -21.12 4.14
N GLY A 158 -1.61 -20.48 4.72
CA GLY A 158 -2.23 -20.91 5.97
C GLY A 158 -1.66 -20.30 7.23
N ASP A 159 -0.68 -19.40 7.12
CA ASP A 159 -0.21 -18.61 8.27
C ASP A 159 -1.35 -17.77 8.86
N SER A 160 -1.33 -17.66 10.18
CA SER A 160 -2.28 -16.84 10.93
C SER A 160 -1.67 -15.48 11.24
N LEU A 161 -2.43 -14.40 11.00
CA LEU A 161 -2.04 -13.05 11.37
C LEU A 161 -1.73 -12.96 12.87
N GLN A 162 -2.55 -13.59 13.72
CA GLN A 162 -2.33 -13.60 15.16
C GLN A 162 -1.01 -14.27 15.56
N ALA A 163 -0.61 -15.34 14.87
CA ALA A 163 0.67 -15.99 15.11
C ALA A 163 1.84 -15.09 14.72
N THR A 164 1.75 -14.44 13.56
CA THR A 164 2.75 -13.48 13.09
C THR A 164 2.86 -12.27 14.04
N LEU A 165 1.74 -11.74 14.51
CA LEU A 165 1.73 -10.61 15.46
C LEU A 165 2.32 -11.00 16.83
N ARG A 166 2.06 -12.21 17.33
CA ARG A 166 2.71 -12.70 18.54
C ARG A 166 4.22 -12.82 18.38
N GLN A 167 4.69 -13.26 17.21
CA GLN A 167 6.11 -13.32 16.89
C GLN A 167 6.72 -11.91 16.75
N PHE A 168 5.97 -10.97 16.23
CA PHE A 168 6.34 -9.55 16.17
C PHE A 168 6.50 -8.93 17.57
N GLY A 169 5.73 -9.36 18.55
CA GLY A 169 5.75 -8.88 19.93
C GLY A 169 4.41 -8.32 20.42
N GLY A 170 3.36 -8.43 19.63
CA GLY A 170 2.01 -7.97 19.96
C GLY A 170 1.26 -7.49 18.74
N GLY A 171 0.04 -7.01 18.94
CA GLY A 171 -0.71 -6.30 17.90
C GLY A 171 -0.23 -4.86 17.71
N ILE A 172 -0.83 -4.16 16.78
CA ILE A 172 -0.47 -2.79 16.40
C ILE A 172 -1.70 -1.88 16.44
#